data_f15ae11950e63df8930a1b46c1486875
#
_entry.id   f15ae11950e63df8930a1b46c1486875
#
_cell.length_a   1.000
_cell.length_b   1.000
_cell.length_c   1.000
_cell.angle_alpha   90.00
_cell.angle_beta   90.00
_cell.angle_gamma   90.00
#
_symmetry.space_group_name_H-M   'P 1'
#
loop_
_entity.id
_entity.type
_entity.pdbx_description
1 polymer ?
#
loop_
_entity_poly.entity_id
_entity_poly.type
_entity_poly.pdbx_seq_one_letter_code
_entity_poly.pdbx_strand_id
1 'polypeptide(L)'
;MKKILCGFAVLMVAVGGWAAAQANEIVARIAFVSDTHVTLGTNEGKMAYNRRLDQAVAEINAANVDLVLIAGDLTDGGTREQMALFKRKVKPLKAPVLFVPGNHDVGMVGDDTVKKTITPEKVKLFSRELGPNWYACEKAGVRVVGINSCLFGSGFKEEEDQWQFLEMELAKPQAKPTFLLEHYPLFIKQVDEPRIGTWNVQPELRKRLLALIEQGGVKTVLTGHLHYPITNRLDGILFLGNTTTAFGLPRGKQPEGWMLLSVPREGEVQFDFRKLE
;
A
#
# COMPACT_ATOMS: atom_id res chain seq x y z
N MET A 1 -10.33 -75.71 18.26
CA MET A 1 -9.38 -74.70 17.95
C MET A 1 -10.11 -73.48 17.35
N LYS A 2 -10.43 -72.47 18.16
CA LYS A 2 -11.12 -71.25 17.73
C LYS A 2 -10.06 -70.16 17.42
N LYS A 3 -10.03 -69.67 16.17
CA LYS A 3 -9.19 -68.54 15.76
C LYS A 3 -9.91 -67.28 16.13
N ILE A 4 -9.26 -66.44 16.96
CA ILE A 4 -9.67 -65.06 17.29
C ILE A 4 -9.04 -64.14 16.24
N LEU A 5 -9.86 -63.48 15.40
CA LEU A 5 -9.42 -62.38 14.56
C LEU A 5 -9.47 -61.09 15.39
N CYS A 6 -8.32 -60.52 15.71
CA CYS A 6 -8.22 -59.14 16.19
C CYS A 6 -8.31 -58.19 15.00
N GLY A 7 -9.44 -57.47 14.88
CA GLY A 7 -9.57 -56.35 13.95
C GLY A 7 -8.85 -55.10 14.52
N PHE A 8 -7.78 -54.67 13.87
CA PHE A 8 -7.22 -53.34 14.08
C PHE A 8 -8.06 -52.28 13.37
N ALA A 9 -8.80 -51.51 14.12
CA ALA A 9 -9.44 -50.30 13.60
C ALA A 9 -8.36 -49.23 13.48
N VAL A 10 -7.99 -48.87 12.24
CA VAL A 10 -7.11 -47.74 11.96
C VAL A 10 -7.96 -46.47 12.08
N LEU A 11 -7.74 -45.74 13.15
CA LEU A 11 -8.32 -44.41 13.37
C LEU A 11 -7.56 -43.43 12.46
N MET A 12 -8.09 -43.20 11.24
CA MET A 12 -7.61 -42.09 10.39
C MET A 12 -8.14 -40.81 10.97
N VAL A 13 -7.33 -40.15 11.84
CA VAL A 13 -7.63 -38.84 12.34
C VAL A 13 -7.44 -37.84 11.19
N ALA A 14 -8.49 -37.09 10.91
CA ALA A 14 -8.53 -36.07 9.87
C ALA A 14 -7.60 -34.90 10.20
N VAL A 15 -6.30 -35.03 9.95
CA VAL A 15 -5.29 -33.95 10.11
C VAL A 15 -5.44 -32.92 8.99
N GLY A 16 -6.00 -33.32 7.83
CA GLY A 16 -6.12 -32.40 6.66
C GLY A 16 -7.17 -31.29 6.82
N GLY A 17 -8.23 -31.51 7.59
CA GLY A 17 -9.29 -30.51 7.75
C GLY A 17 -8.90 -29.33 8.66
N TRP A 18 -8.01 -29.56 9.62
CA TRP A 18 -7.56 -28.51 10.56
C TRP A 18 -6.53 -27.57 9.93
N ALA A 19 -5.61 -28.08 9.13
CA ALA A 19 -4.63 -27.28 8.41
C ALA A 19 -5.30 -26.39 7.36
N ALA A 20 -6.30 -26.91 6.61
CA ALA A 20 -7.05 -26.12 5.63
C ALA A 20 -7.94 -25.05 6.28
N ALA A 21 -8.49 -25.29 7.46
CA ALA A 21 -9.29 -24.32 8.19
C ALA A 21 -8.40 -23.18 8.76
N GLN A 22 -7.17 -23.47 9.21
CA GLN A 22 -6.22 -22.47 9.67
C GLN A 22 -5.67 -21.61 8.53
N ALA A 23 -5.45 -22.19 7.34
CA ALA A 23 -4.97 -21.46 6.17
C ALA A 23 -5.98 -20.40 5.70
N ASN A 24 -7.28 -20.63 5.84
CA ASN A 24 -8.34 -19.68 5.47
C ASN A 24 -8.73 -18.70 6.58
N GLU A 25 -8.10 -18.74 7.75
CA GLU A 25 -8.35 -17.79 8.83
C GLU A 25 -7.94 -16.37 8.40
N ILE A 26 -8.89 -15.44 8.38
CA ILE A 26 -8.62 -14.04 8.13
C ILE A 26 -7.96 -13.46 9.38
N VAL A 27 -6.69 -13.07 9.27
CA VAL A 27 -5.89 -12.51 10.37
C VAL A 27 -5.98 -11.00 10.45
N ALA A 28 -6.36 -10.32 9.36
CA ALA A 28 -6.57 -8.88 9.35
C ALA A 28 -7.57 -8.45 8.26
N ARG A 29 -8.33 -7.41 8.57
CA ARG A 29 -9.14 -6.64 7.61
C ARG A 29 -8.51 -5.25 7.49
N ILE A 30 -8.10 -4.88 6.29
CA ILE A 30 -7.36 -3.65 6.04
C ILE A 30 -8.13 -2.76 5.07
N ALA A 31 -8.29 -1.49 5.41
CA ALA A 31 -8.72 -0.49 4.44
C ALA A 31 -7.50 0.01 3.66
N PHE A 32 -7.52 -0.20 2.36
CA PHE A 32 -6.49 0.30 1.46
C PHE A 32 -7.01 1.53 0.71
N VAL A 33 -6.39 2.67 0.97
CA VAL A 33 -6.73 3.99 0.43
C VAL A 33 -5.55 4.52 -0.36
N SER A 34 -5.78 5.37 -1.35
CA SER A 34 -4.72 6.06 -2.09
C SER A 34 -5.18 7.43 -2.58
N ASP A 35 -4.22 8.30 -2.86
CA ASP A 35 -4.41 9.54 -3.63
C ASP A 35 -5.56 10.40 -3.06
N THR A 36 -5.43 10.77 -1.79
CA THR A 36 -6.47 11.54 -1.09
C THR A 36 -6.48 13.01 -1.51
N HIS A 37 -5.36 13.53 -1.99
CA HIS A 37 -5.20 14.90 -2.48
C HIS A 37 -5.86 15.97 -1.62
N VAL A 38 -5.71 15.85 -0.30
CA VAL A 38 -6.26 16.85 0.63
C VAL A 38 -5.80 18.24 0.25
N THR A 39 -6.73 19.17 0.14
CA THR A 39 -6.48 20.49 -0.43
C THR A 39 -7.17 21.61 0.34
N LEU A 40 -6.61 22.81 0.25
CA LEU A 40 -7.21 24.06 0.71
C LEU A 40 -7.95 24.80 -0.43
N GLY A 41 -8.01 24.20 -1.62
CA GLY A 41 -8.72 24.79 -2.75
C GLY A 41 -10.22 24.90 -2.49
N THR A 42 -10.79 26.04 -2.86
CA THR A 42 -12.17 26.42 -2.54
C THR A 42 -13.13 26.19 -3.70
N ASN A 43 -12.65 25.85 -4.90
CA ASN A 43 -13.56 25.50 -5.99
C ASN A 43 -14.21 24.12 -5.73
N GLU A 44 -15.40 23.91 -6.30
CA GLU A 44 -16.21 22.73 -6.06
C GLU A 44 -15.46 21.42 -6.31
N GLY A 45 -14.68 21.32 -7.40
CA GLY A 45 -13.90 20.13 -7.71
C GLY A 45 -12.86 19.79 -6.63
N LYS A 46 -12.19 20.80 -6.06
CA LYS A 46 -11.20 20.62 -4.99
C LYS A 46 -11.88 20.31 -3.66
N MET A 47 -12.99 20.97 -3.33
CA MET A 47 -13.74 20.66 -2.11
C MET A 47 -14.29 19.23 -2.13
N ALA A 48 -14.62 18.68 -3.30
CA ALA A 48 -15.07 17.31 -3.45
C ALA A 48 -14.02 16.29 -2.97
N TYR A 49 -12.71 16.54 -3.14
CA TYR A 49 -11.66 15.63 -2.65
C TYR A 49 -11.74 15.46 -1.14
N ASN A 50 -11.85 16.58 -0.42
CA ASN A 50 -11.96 16.56 1.03
C ASN A 50 -13.25 15.88 1.53
N ARG A 51 -14.39 16.08 0.83
CA ARG A 51 -15.68 15.44 1.18
C ARG A 51 -15.63 13.93 0.97
N ARG A 52 -15.06 13.46 -0.15
CA ARG A 52 -14.90 12.02 -0.39
C ARG A 52 -13.99 11.36 0.63
N LEU A 53 -12.92 12.02 1.07
CA LEU A 53 -12.12 11.49 2.16
C LEU A 53 -12.90 11.40 3.47
N ASP A 54 -13.75 12.39 3.80
CA ASP A 54 -14.62 12.33 4.97
C ASP A 54 -15.61 11.16 4.88
N GLN A 55 -16.19 10.93 3.69
CA GLN A 55 -17.05 9.78 3.41
C GLN A 55 -16.29 8.47 3.57
N ALA A 56 -15.09 8.34 2.96
CA ALA A 56 -14.25 7.16 3.10
C ALA A 56 -13.93 6.85 4.57
N VAL A 57 -13.59 7.87 5.37
CA VAL A 57 -13.34 7.72 6.82
C VAL A 57 -14.56 7.17 7.55
N ALA A 58 -15.75 7.66 7.23
CA ALA A 58 -16.99 7.17 7.84
C ALA A 58 -17.28 5.71 7.47
N GLU A 59 -17.14 5.35 6.18
CA GLU A 59 -17.35 3.99 5.68
C GLU A 59 -16.31 3.00 6.24
N ILE A 60 -15.03 3.39 6.29
CA ILE A 60 -13.95 2.59 6.87
C ILE A 60 -14.23 2.29 8.35
N ASN A 61 -14.67 3.30 9.10
CA ASN A 61 -15.06 3.11 10.50
C ASN A 61 -16.27 2.18 10.66
N ALA A 62 -17.23 2.23 9.74
CA ALA A 62 -18.39 1.32 9.73
C ALA A 62 -18.00 -0.12 9.35
N ALA A 63 -16.97 -0.28 8.51
CA ALA A 63 -16.46 -1.57 8.11
C ALA A 63 -15.67 -2.31 9.20
N ASN A 64 -15.35 -1.67 10.34
CA ASN A 64 -14.60 -2.24 11.46
C ASN A 64 -13.32 -2.93 11.01
N VAL A 65 -12.45 -2.20 10.31
CA VAL A 65 -11.14 -2.69 9.87
C VAL A 65 -10.12 -2.64 11.01
N ASP A 66 -9.08 -3.47 10.90
CA ASP A 66 -8.01 -3.57 11.89
C ASP A 66 -6.86 -2.60 11.62
N LEU A 67 -6.72 -2.14 10.37
CA LEU A 67 -5.64 -1.26 9.91
C LEU A 67 -6.10 -0.45 8.69
N VAL A 68 -5.57 0.76 8.53
CA VAL A 68 -5.71 1.59 7.33
C VAL A 68 -4.34 1.82 6.72
N LEU A 69 -4.19 1.53 5.41
CA LEU A 69 -2.98 1.78 4.63
C LEU A 69 -3.28 2.82 3.56
N ILE A 70 -2.44 3.87 3.45
CA ILE A 70 -2.63 4.94 2.46
C ILE A 70 -1.38 5.05 1.59
N ALA A 71 -1.53 4.77 0.28
CA ALA A 71 -0.43 4.69 -0.68
C ALA A 71 -0.08 6.04 -1.33
N GLY A 72 0.18 7.06 -0.52
CA GLY A 72 0.71 8.35 -0.99
C GLY A 72 -0.31 9.31 -1.58
N ASP A 73 0.20 10.45 -2.07
CA ASP A 73 -0.56 11.61 -2.52
C ASP A 73 -1.62 12.01 -1.49
N LEU A 74 -1.12 12.16 -0.23
CA LEU A 74 -1.93 12.51 0.92
C LEU A 74 -2.50 13.91 0.76
N THR A 75 -1.72 14.79 0.14
CA THR A 75 -2.03 16.20 -0.11
C THR A 75 -1.92 16.56 -1.59
N ASP A 76 -2.61 17.62 -2.01
CA ASP A 76 -2.62 18.08 -3.40
C ASP A 76 -1.37 18.89 -3.79
N GLY A 77 -0.59 19.38 -2.83
CA GLY A 77 0.56 20.24 -3.10
C GLY A 77 1.65 20.25 -2.04
N GLY A 78 1.66 19.32 -1.10
CA GLY A 78 2.75 19.10 -0.16
C GLY A 78 3.01 20.27 0.80
N THR A 79 2.03 21.15 1.05
CA THR A 79 2.23 22.26 1.98
C THR A 79 1.98 21.85 3.42
N ARG A 80 2.62 22.55 4.37
CA ARG A 80 2.42 22.30 5.80
C ARG A 80 0.95 22.36 6.20
N GLU A 81 0.21 23.33 5.66
CA GLU A 81 -1.20 23.56 5.95
C GLU A 81 -2.06 22.39 5.43
N GLN A 82 -1.76 21.86 4.24
CA GLN A 82 -2.43 20.69 3.68
C GLN A 82 -2.09 19.43 4.50
N MET A 83 -0.84 19.24 4.89
CA MET A 83 -0.42 18.13 5.78
C MET A 83 -1.14 18.20 7.14
N ALA A 84 -1.26 19.41 7.70
CA ALA A 84 -2.05 19.60 8.92
C ALA A 84 -3.53 19.31 8.72
N LEU A 85 -4.10 19.66 7.56
CA LEU A 85 -5.48 19.31 7.22
C LEU A 85 -5.64 17.81 7.05
N PHE A 86 -4.73 17.11 6.35
CA PHE A 86 -4.73 15.67 6.21
C PHE A 86 -4.77 14.99 7.60
N LYS A 87 -3.88 15.36 8.51
CA LYS A 87 -3.90 14.83 9.90
C LYS A 87 -5.27 14.98 10.58
N ARG A 88 -5.92 16.13 10.40
CA ARG A 88 -7.27 16.35 10.96
C ARG A 88 -8.32 15.45 10.31
N LYS A 89 -8.24 15.25 8.97
CA LYS A 89 -9.18 14.43 8.21
C LYS A 89 -9.11 12.96 8.57
N VAL A 90 -7.91 12.42 8.80
CA VAL A 90 -7.73 11.00 9.14
C VAL A 90 -7.84 10.73 10.64
N LYS A 91 -7.78 11.76 11.48
CA LYS A 91 -7.89 11.62 12.96
C LYS A 91 -9.14 10.87 13.45
N PRO A 92 -10.33 10.97 12.80
CA PRO A 92 -11.52 10.22 13.22
C PRO A 92 -11.46 8.72 12.92
N LEU A 93 -10.47 8.22 12.16
CA LEU A 93 -10.29 6.79 11.94
C LEU A 93 -10.03 6.08 13.26
N LYS A 94 -10.79 5.00 13.52
CA LYS A 94 -10.69 4.20 14.75
C LYS A 94 -9.51 3.22 14.70
N ALA A 95 -9.23 2.67 13.52
CA ALA A 95 -8.09 1.79 13.30
C ALA A 95 -6.78 2.58 13.16
N PRO A 96 -5.63 2.00 13.51
CA PRO A 96 -4.33 2.59 13.23
C PRO A 96 -4.18 2.93 11.75
N VAL A 97 -3.50 4.04 11.43
CA VAL A 97 -3.25 4.49 10.05
C VAL A 97 -1.76 4.45 9.78
N LEU A 98 -1.37 3.83 8.68
CA LEU A 98 -0.02 3.85 8.13
C LEU A 98 -0.09 4.43 6.72
N PHE A 99 0.87 5.26 6.36
CA PHE A 99 0.91 5.90 5.05
C PHE A 99 2.34 6.14 4.59
N VAL A 100 2.50 6.37 3.30
CA VAL A 100 3.76 6.75 2.66
C VAL A 100 3.56 8.05 1.89
N PRO A 101 4.62 8.80 1.56
CA PRO A 101 4.50 9.96 0.69
C PRO A 101 4.21 9.57 -0.76
N GLY A 102 3.52 10.48 -1.48
CA GLY A 102 3.40 10.47 -2.93
C GLY A 102 4.05 11.68 -3.57
N ASN A 103 4.03 11.76 -4.90
CA ASN A 103 4.69 12.84 -5.61
C ASN A 103 4.06 14.22 -5.40
N HIS A 104 2.79 14.28 -5.05
CA HIS A 104 2.15 15.54 -4.65
C HIS A 104 2.58 16.00 -3.26
N ASP A 105 3.12 15.10 -2.43
CA ASP A 105 3.62 15.43 -1.08
C ASP A 105 5.08 15.89 -1.10
N VAL A 106 5.95 15.22 -1.88
CA VAL A 106 7.40 15.44 -1.83
C VAL A 106 8.04 15.80 -3.18
N GLY A 107 7.28 15.72 -4.28
CA GLY A 107 7.77 15.92 -5.64
C GLY A 107 8.20 14.62 -6.32
N MET A 108 8.63 14.71 -7.57
CA MET A 108 9.02 13.58 -8.42
C MET A 108 10.34 13.82 -9.14
N VAL A 109 11.03 12.74 -9.51
CA VAL A 109 12.23 12.77 -10.35
C VAL A 109 11.84 12.89 -11.82
N GLY A 110 12.54 13.78 -12.57
CA GLY A 110 12.34 13.93 -14.03
C GLY A 110 11.19 14.86 -14.42
N ASP A 111 10.70 15.67 -13.48
CA ASP A 111 9.85 16.81 -13.80
C ASP A 111 10.71 18.08 -13.79
N ASP A 112 10.78 18.77 -14.93
CA ASP A 112 11.60 19.99 -15.08
C ASP A 112 10.96 21.22 -14.44
N THR A 113 9.75 21.10 -13.91
CA THR A 113 9.09 22.19 -13.20
C THR A 113 9.51 22.21 -11.72
N VAL A 114 10.05 23.33 -11.27
CA VAL A 114 10.51 23.52 -9.87
C VAL A 114 9.47 23.13 -8.82
N LYS A 115 8.18 23.33 -9.13
CA LYS A 115 7.08 23.00 -8.20
C LYS A 115 6.88 21.51 -7.99
N LYS A 116 7.13 20.69 -9.01
CA LYS A 116 6.88 19.23 -8.99
C LYS A 116 8.13 18.41 -8.74
N THR A 117 9.32 18.99 -8.93
CA THR A 117 10.58 18.29 -8.66
C THR A 117 10.72 17.94 -7.19
N ILE A 118 11.17 16.71 -6.92
CA ILE A 118 11.53 16.29 -5.55
C ILE A 118 12.76 17.07 -5.07
N THR A 119 12.77 17.46 -3.79
CA THR A 119 13.93 18.08 -3.14
C THR A 119 14.11 17.54 -1.73
N PRO A 120 15.36 17.56 -1.19
CA PRO A 120 15.60 17.15 0.20
C PRO A 120 14.77 17.94 1.22
N GLU A 121 14.46 19.23 0.94
CA GLU A 121 13.63 20.06 1.82
C GLU A 121 12.19 19.56 1.90
N LYS A 122 11.60 19.15 0.76
CA LYS A 122 10.25 18.56 0.72
C LYS A 122 10.21 17.23 1.45
N VAL A 123 11.22 16.37 1.25
CA VAL A 123 11.37 15.08 1.94
C VAL A 123 11.48 15.30 3.46
N LYS A 124 12.29 16.28 3.89
CA LYS A 124 12.42 16.66 5.31
C LYS A 124 11.14 17.30 5.87
N LEU A 125 10.44 18.12 5.05
CA LEU A 125 9.15 18.69 5.45
C LEU A 125 8.15 17.59 5.74
N PHE A 126 8.03 16.61 4.86
CA PHE A 126 7.17 15.44 5.07
C PHE A 126 7.51 14.72 6.38
N SER A 127 8.79 14.40 6.60
CA SER A 127 9.23 13.72 7.84
C SER A 127 8.86 14.50 9.09
N ARG A 128 9.03 15.81 9.08
CA ARG A 128 8.74 16.66 10.22
C ARG A 128 7.24 16.76 10.53
N GLU A 129 6.41 16.85 9.49
CA GLU A 129 4.98 17.13 9.66
C GLU A 129 4.14 15.84 9.79
N LEU A 130 4.54 14.76 9.10
CA LEU A 130 3.72 13.55 8.98
C LEU A 130 4.40 12.31 9.57
N GLY A 131 5.71 12.27 9.63
CA GLY A 131 6.47 11.13 10.14
C GLY A 131 7.45 10.56 9.12
N PRO A 132 8.06 9.42 9.37
CA PRO A 132 9.15 8.90 8.56
C PRO A 132 8.73 8.66 7.11
N ASN A 133 9.68 8.89 6.17
CA ASN A 133 9.47 8.61 4.74
C ASN A 133 9.47 7.11 4.43
N TRP A 134 10.14 6.31 5.25
CA TRP A 134 10.14 4.85 5.18
C TRP A 134 10.18 4.26 6.58
N TYR A 135 9.61 3.08 6.73
CA TYR A 135 9.50 2.38 8.01
C TYR A 135 9.17 0.90 7.81
N ALA A 136 9.41 0.11 8.85
CA ALA A 136 8.84 -1.23 8.99
C ALA A 136 8.18 -1.33 10.36
N CYS A 137 6.98 -1.90 10.40
CA CYS A 137 6.29 -2.14 11.65
C CYS A 137 5.32 -3.33 11.53
N GLU A 138 4.99 -3.90 12.68
CA GLU A 138 3.95 -4.91 12.80
C GLU A 138 2.70 -4.30 13.45
N LYS A 139 1.58 -4.42 12.78
CA LYS A 139 0.26 -3.95 13.24
C LYS A 139 -0.82 -4.92 12.80
N ALA A 140 -1.84 -5.11 13.64
CA ALA A 140 -3.02 -5.89 13.28
C ALA A 140 -2.69 -7.28 12.67
N GLY A 141 -1.69 -7.98 13.18
CA GLY A 141 -1.33 -9.32 12.70
C GLY A 141 -0.54 -9.37 11.39
N VAL A 142 -0.24 -8.24 10.77
CA VAL A 142 0.55 -8.13 9.53
C VAL A 142 1.83 -7.32 9.75
N ARG A 143 2.80 -7.48 8.86
CA ARG A 143 3.97 -6.62 8.75
C ARG A 143 3.81 -5.68 7.56
N VAL A 144 4.13 -4.40 7.76
CA VAL A 144 4.11 -3.38 6.71
C VAL A 144 5.49 -2.76 6.59
N VAL A 145 6.05 -2.79 5.39
CA VAL A 145 7.25 -2.05 5.01
C VAL A 145 6.78 -0.92 4.11
N GLY A 146 6.80 0.31 4.62
CA GLY A 146 6.44 1.51 3.88
C GLY A 146 7.69 2.18 3.31
N ILE A 147 7.64 2.65 2.06
CA ILE A 147 8.76 3.34 1.41
C ILE A 147 8.32 4.58 0.64
N ASN A 148 9.24 5.49 0.47
CA ASN A 148 9.09 6.66 -0.40
C ASN A 148 9.61 6.35 -1.81
N SER A 149 8.75 5.79 -2.66
CA SER A 149 9.13 5.48 -4.05
C SER A 149 9.44 6.73 -4.91
N CYS A 150 9.08 7.93 -4.45
CA CYS A 150 9.44 9.18 -5.12
C CYS A 150 10.95 9.50 -5.04
N LEU A 151 11.69 8.87 -4.10
CA LEU A 151 13.14 8.99 -4.00
C LEU A 151 13.89 8.25 -5.10
N PHE A 152 13.28 7.25 -5.71
CA PHE A 152 13.97 6.40 -6.68
C PHE A 152 14.50 7.17 -7.89
N GLY A 153 15.82 7.15 -8.05
CA GLY A 153 16.55 7.87 -9.10
C GLY A 153 16.80 9.36 -8.80
N SER A 154 16.59 9.80 -7.56
CA SER A 154 16.90 11.17 -7.14
C SER A 154 18.40 11.42 -6.98
N GLY A 155 19.17 10.38 -6.67
CA GLY A 155 20.58 10.48 -6.31
C GLY A 155 20.82 11.15 -4.95
N PHE A 156 19.77 11.34 -4.13
CA PHE A 156 19.91 11.92 -2.80
C PHE A 156 20.43 10.89 -1.80
N LYS A 157 21.04 11.40 -0.72
CA LYS A 157 21.46 10.55 0.39
C LYS A 157 20.27 9.76 0.98
N GLU A 158 19.11 10.37 1.05
CA GLU A 158 17.88 9.73 1.53
C GLU A 158 17.46 8.54 0.68
N GLU A 159 17.75 8.51 -0.63
CA GLU A 159 17.53 7.33 -1.48
C GLU A 159 18.46 6.18 -1.07
N GLU A 160 19.75 6.45 -0.89
CA GLU A 160 20.72 5.45 -0.45
C GLU A 160 20.40 4.92 0.96
N ASP A 161 20.05 5.79 1.89
CA ASP A 161 19.64 5.40 3.25
C ASP A 161 18.38 4.50 3.21
N GLN A 162 17.44 4.77 2.30
CA GLN A 162 16.26 3.92 2.09
C GLN A 162 16.61 2.55 1.49
N TRP A 163 17.55 2.49 0.55
CA TRP A 163 18.01 1.21 0.01
C TRP A 163 18.67 0.34 1.08
N GLN A 164 19.55 0.90 1.90
CA GLN A 164 20.17 0.20 3.02
C GLN A 164 19.13 -0.28 4.03
N PHE A 165 18.12 0.56 4.34
CA PHE A 165 16.99 0.15 5.18
C PHE A 165 16.24 -1.04 4.58
N LEU A 166 15.91 -1.02 3.28
CA LEU A 166 15.21 -2.11 2.61
C LEU A 166 15.99 -3.42 2.65
N GLU A 167 17.29 -3.38 2.36
CA GLU A 167 18.17 -4.54 2.42
C GLU A 167 18.20 -5.15 3.82
N MET A 168 18.34 -4.33 4.85
CA MET A 168 18.34 -4.79 6.24
C MET A 168 16.98 -5.35 6.68
N GLU A 169 15.88 -4.65 6.32
CA GLU A 169 14.54 -5.06 6.77
C GLU A 169 14.03 -6.29 6.04
N LEU A 170 14.24 -6.40 4.74
CA LEU A 170 13.77 -7.53 3.96
C LEU A 170 14.65 -8.79 4.11
N ALA A 171 15.87 -8.66 4.65
CA ALA A 171 16.68 -9.81 5.04
C ALA A 171 16.20 -10.50 6.34
N LYS A 172 15.33 -9.85 7.11
CA LYS A 172 14.82 -10.45 8.37
C LYS A 172 13.80 -11.54 8.07
N PRO A 173 13.83 -12.68 8.81
CA PRO A 173 12.81 -13.72 8.68
C PRO A 173 11.39 -13.17 8.88
N GLN A 174 10.45 -13.64 8.07
CA GLN A 174 9.07 -13.18 8.12
C GLN A 174 8.16 -14.30 8.63
N ALA A 175 7.45 -14.03 9.74
CA ALA A 175 6.45 -14.94 10.31
C ALA A 175 5.01 -14.47 10.03
N LYS A 176 4.83 -13.27 9.46
CA LYS A 176 3.52 -12.65 9.24
C LYS A 176 3.35 -12.29 7.77
N PRO A 177 2.10 -12.22 7.27
CA PRO A 177 1.83 -11.64 5.96
C PRO A 177 2.48 -10.26 5.87
N THR A 178 3.37 -10.08 4.88
CA THR A 178 4.17 -8.87 4.72
C THR A 178 3.73 -8.09 3.49
N PHE A 179 3.45 -6.81 3.70
CA PHE A 179 3.08 -5.84 2.68
C PHE A 179 4.24 -4.89 2.42
N LEU A 180 4.50 -4.60 1.16
CA LEU A 180 5.22 -3.39 0.75
C LEU A 180 4.18 -2.33 0.40
N LEU A 181 4.27 -1.16 1.04
CA LEU A 181 3.43 0.00 0.77
C LEU A 181 4.27 1.09 0.12
N GLU A 182 3.92 1.48 -1.09
CA GLU A 182 4.59 2.53 -1.84
C GLU A 182 3.61 3.32 -2.70
N HIS A 183 4.06 4.41 -3.33
CA HIS A 183 3.17 5.22 -4.14
C HIS A 183 3.22 4.85 -5.63
N TYR A 184 4.41 4.79 -6.23
CA TYR A 184 4.54 4.43 -7.64
C TYR A 184 4.40 2.93 -7.86
N PRO A 185 3.63 2.45 -8.84
CA PRO A 185 3.68 1.05 -9.23
C PRO A 185 5.06 0.71 -9.82
N LEU A 186 5.55 -0.49 -9.51
CA LEU A 186 6.78 -0.97 -10.13
C LEU A 186 6.62 -1.07 -11.64
N PHE A 187 5.48 -1.61 -12.07
CA PHE A 187 5.07 -1.73 -13.47
C PHE A 187 3.55 -1.66 -13.58
N ILE A 188 3.06 -1.28 -14.76
CA ILE A 188 1.64 -1.10 -15.03
C ILE A 188 1.04 -2.36 -15.65
N LYS A 189 1.74 -2.95 -16.63
CA LYS A 189 1.27 -4.13 -17.38
C LYS A 189 2.24 -5.29 -17.36
N GLN A 190 3.52 -5.03 -17.60
CA GLN A 190 4.55 -6.06 -17.74
C GLN A 190 5.79 -5.67 -16.96
N VAL A 191 6.42 -6.67 -16.34
CA VAL A 191 7.58 -6.46 -15.47
C VAL A 191 8.78 -5.86 -16.21
N ASP A 192 8.93 -6.14 -17.49
CA ASP A 192 10.01 -5.68 -18.37
C ASP A 192 9.66 -4.43 -19.19
N GLU A 193 8.48 -3.84 -18.97
CA GLU A 193 8.09 -2.61 -19.66
C GLU A 193 9.07 -1.46 -19.39
N PRO A 194 9.27 -0.55 -20.38
CA PRO A 194 10.11 0.63 -20.16
C PRO A 194 9.50 1.55 -19.10
N ARG A 195 10.28 2.56 -18.69
CA ARG A 195 9.71 3.68 -17.94
C ARG A 195 8.70 4.42 -18.81
N ILE A 196 7.49 4.60 -18.28
CA ILE A 196 6.38 5.29 -18.96
C ILE A 196 6.25 6.69 -18.31
N GLY A 197 6.99 7.66 -18.82
CA GLY A 197 7.00 9.00 -18.24
C GLY A 197 7.36 8.96 -16.74
N THR A 198 6.44 9.42 -15.90
CA THR A 198 6.56 9.37 -14.44
C THR A 198 5.58 8.37 -13.79
N TRP A 199 5.00 7.44 -14.59
CA TRP A 199 3.90 6.59 -14.14
C TRP A 199 4.32 5.28 -13.47
N ASN A 200 5.56 4.82 -13.69
CA ASN A 200 6.08 3.60 -13.10
C ASN A 200 7.56 3.76 -12.70
N VAL A 201 8.04 2.85 -11.85
CA VAL A 201 9.44 2.83 -11.41
C VAL A 201 10.37 2.49 -12.58
N GLN A 202 11.52 3.14 -12.64
CA GLN A 202 12.57 2.91 -13.67
C GLN A 202 13.03 1.45 -13.67
N PRO A 203 13.30 0.82 -14.84
CA PRO A 203 13.58 -0.60 -14.97
C PRO A 203 14.69 -1.12 -14.05
N GLU A 204 15.82 -0.41 -13.95
CA GLU A 204 16.96 -0.86 -13.12
C GLU A 204 16.62 -0.84 -11.62
N LEU A 205 15.92 0.20 -11.15
CA LEU A 205 15.50 0.32 -9.76
C LEU A 205 14.37 -0.67 -9.44
N ARG A 206 13.46 -0.89 -10.39
CA ARG A 206 12.42 -1.93 -10.33
C ARG A 206 13.04 -3.31 -10.12
N LYS A 207 14.05 -3.68 -10.92
CA LYS A 207 14.76 -4.95 -10.83
C LYS A 207 15.40 -5.13 -9.45
N ARG A 208 16.08 -4.09 -8.92
CA ARG A 208 16.67 -4.12 -7.59
C ARG A 208 15.60 -4.33 -6.51
N LEU A 209 14.49 -3.59 -6.59
CA LEU A 209 13.42 -3.70 -5.60
C LEU A 209 12.71 -5.05 -5.66
N LEU A 210 12.44 -5.59 -6.86
CA LEU A 210 11.84 -6.91 -7.04
C LEU A 210 12.69 -8.01 -6.42
N ALA A 211 14.01 -7.97 -6.60
CA ALA A 211 14.91 -8.94 -5.98
C ALA A 211 14.83 -8.91 -4.43
N LEU A 212 14.74 -7.72 -3.84
CA LEU A 212 14.57 -7.57 -2.39
C LEU A 212 13.18 -8.03 -1.92
N ILE A 213 12.11 -7.73 -2.67
CA ILE A 213 10.74 -8.18 -2.38
C ILE A 213 10.67 -9.70 -2.37
N GLU A 214 11.25 -10.35 -3.37
CA GLU A 214 11.29 -11.81 -3.50
C GLU A 214 12.09 -12.44 -2.35
N GLN A 215 13.31 -11.95 -2.09
CA GLN A 215 14.17 -12.40 -1.00
C GLN A 215 13.50 -12.22 0.36
N GLY A 216 12.80 -11.11 0.57
CA GLY A 216 12.12 -10.77 1.82
C GLY A 216 10.77 -11.47 2.00
N GLY A 217 10.34 -12.32 1.06
CA GLY A 217 9.07 -13.05 1.17
C GLY A 217 7.83 -12.14 1.18
N VAL A 218 7.92 -10.92 0.65
CA VAL A 218 6.77 -10.03 0.47
C VAL A 218 5.81 -10.65 -0.53
N LYS A 219 4.53 -10.77 -0.17
CA LYS A 219 3.50 -11.38 -1.04
C LYS A 219 2.50 -10.37 -1.60
N THR A 220 2.51 -9.15 -1.09
CA THR A 220 1.58 -8.11 -1.55
C THR A 220 2.28 -6.75 -1.59
N VAL A 221 2.23 -6.10 -2.75
CA VAL A 221 2.69 -4.73 -2.98
C VAL A 221 1.48 -3.85 -3.24
N LEU A 222 1.33 -2.79 -2.46
CA LEU A 222 0.22 -1.84 -2.52
C LEU A 222 0.70 -0.50 -3.06
N THR A 223 0.03 0.01 -4.11
CA THR A 223 0.41 1.24 -4.81
C THR A 223 -0.77 2.16 -5.09
N GLY A 224 -0.48 3.42 -5.38
CA GLY A 224 -1.43 4.42 -5.83
C GLY A 224 -1.06 5.02 -7.18
N HIS A 225 -1.05 6.36 -7.26
CA HIS A 225 -0.52 7.19 -8.33
C HIS A 225 -1.30 7.19 -9.65
N LEU A 226 -1.79 6.05 -10.10
CA LEU A 226 -2.44 5.94 -11.42
C LEU A 226 -3.85 6.49 -11.43
N HIS A 227 -4.50 6.59 -10.27
CA HIS A 227 -5.91 6.97 -10.12
C HIS A 227 -6.89 6.05 -10.90
N TYR A 228 -6.46 4.85 -11.23
CA TYR A 228 -7.26 3.74 -11.73
C TYR A 228 -6.71 2.41 -11.19
N PRO A 229 -7.56 1.37 -11.06
CA PRO A 229 -7.11 0.13 -10.45
C PRO A 229 -6.20 -0.66 -11.39
N ILE A 230 -5.15 -1.25 -10.84
CA ILE A 230 -4.37 -2.28 -11.51
C ILE A 230 -4.24 -3.50 -10.61
N THR A 231 -4.16 -4.68 -11.23
CA THR A 231 -3.92 -5.94 -10.54
C THR A 231 -2.98 -6.78 -11.38
N ASN A 232 -1.78 -6.98 -10.90
CA ASN A 232 -0.78 -7.82 -11.54
C ASN A 232 -0.33 -8.92 -10.59
N ARG A 233 0.13 -10.05 -11.13
CA ARG A 233 0.71 -11.15 -10.38
C ARG A 233 2.01 -11.57 -11.03
N LEU A 234 3.04 -11.74 -10.22
CA LEU A 234 4.36 -12.18 -10.66
C LEU A 234 4.96 -13.05 -9.55
N ASP A 235 5.32 -14.28 -9.86
CA ASP A 235 6.00 -15.23 -8.96
C ASP A 235 5.33 -15.39 -7.58
N GLY A 236 3.99 -15.41 -7.59
CA GLY A 236 3.17 -15.53 -6.37
C GLY A 236 3.10 -14.27 -5.52
N ILE A 237 3.46 -13.12 -6.08
CA ILE A 237 3.34 -11.79 -5.48
C ILE A 237 2.17 -11.07 -6.15
N LEU A 238 1.27 -10.52 -5.35
CA LEU A 238 0.18 -9.65 -5.78
C LEU A 238 0.65 -8.19 -5.79
N PHE A 239 0.56 -7.53 -6.94
CA PHE A 239 0.76 -6.09 -7.11
C PHE A 239 -0.62 -5.45 -7.31
N LEU A 240 -1.07 -4.69 -6.33
CA LEU A 240 -2.40 -4.10 -6.30
C LEU A 240 -2.31 -2.58 -6.25
N GLY A 241 -2.74 -1.93 -7.32
CA GLY A 241 -2.90 -0.48 -7.37
C GLY A 241 -4.35 -0.09 -7.10
N ASN A 242 -4.55 0.85 -6.17
CA ASN A 242 -5.88 1.38 -5.90
C ASN A 242 -6.21 2.53 -6.87
N THR A 243 -7.48 2.92 -6.87
CA THR A 243 -7.95 4.14 -7.52
C THR A 243 -7.54 5.35 -6.66
N THR A 244 -8.46 6.18 -6.30
CA THR A 244 -8.24 7.42 -5.55
C THR A 244 -9.50 7.72 -4.74
N THR A 245 -9.38 8.42 -3.65
CA THR A 245 -10.56 9.04 -3.04
C THR A 245 -10.85 10.42 -3.62
N ALA A 246 -9.91 11.02 -4.38
CA ALA A 246 -10.05 12.39 -4.88
C ALA A 246 -10.67 12.48 -6.29
N PHE A 247 -10.03 11.90 -7.30
CA PHE A 247 -10.50 11.94 -8.69
C PHE A 247 -9.87 10.83 -9.54
N GLY A 248 -10.69 10.05 -10.22
CA GLY A 248 -10.23 9.01 -11.15
C GLY A 248 -9.61 9.58 -12.44
N LEU A 249 -8.68 8.83 -13.06
CA LEU A 249 -8.08 9.17 -14.35
C LEU A 249 -8.34 8.08 -15.41
N PRO A 250 -8.79 8.45 -16.61
CA PRO A 250 -9.25 9.79 -17.02
C PRO A 250 -10.43 10.27 -16.17
N ARG A 251 -10.49 11.58 -15.91
CA ARG A 251 -11.55 12.17 -15.07
C ARG A 251 -12.95 11.76 -15.54
N GLY A 252 -13.80 11.34 -14.60
CA GLY A 252 -15.17 10.88 -14.87
C GLY A 252 -15.25 9.51 -15.56
N LYS A 253 -14.14 8.79 -15.73
CA LYS A 253 -14.10 7.43 -16.30
C LYS A 253 -13.79 6.36 -15.27
N GLN A 254 -13.04 6.70 -14.23
CA GLN A 254 -12.69 5.78 -13.13
C GLN A 254 -13.44 6.19 -11.86
N PRO A 255 -13.94 5.21 -11.10
CA PRO A 255 -14.61 5.50 -9.84
C PRO A 255 -13.62 5.95 -8.77
N GLU A 256 -14.06 6.82 -7.90
CA GLU A 256 -13.38 7.13 -6.64
C GLU A 256 -13.80 6.11 -5.58
N GLY A 257 -12.85 5.71 -4.72
CA GLY A 257 -13.13 4.71 -3.69
C GLY A 257 -11.91 4.24 -2.90
N TRP A 258 -12.13 3.19 -2.15
CA TRP A 258 -11.12 2.50 -1.36
C TRP A 258 -11.31 0.99 -1.49
N MET A 259 -10.33 0.19 -1.07
CA MET A 259 -10.44 -1.27 -1.10
C MET A 259 -10.48 -1.83 0.33
N LEU A 260 -11.37 -2.80 0.55
CA LEU A 260 -11.32 -3.65 1.73
C LEU A 260 -10.49 -4.87 1.40
N LEU A 261 -9.37 -5.05 2.11
CA LEU A 261 -8.53 -6.24 1.99
C LEU A 261 -8.85 -7.20 3.13
N SER A 262 -9.06 -8.47 2.80
CA SER A 262 -9.14 -9.59 3.75
C SER A 262 -7.86 -10.39 3.64
N VAL A 263 -7.06 -10.38 4.70
CA VAL A 263 -5.73 -10.98 4.74
C VAL A 263 -5.84 -12.36 5.39
N PRO A 264 -5.70 -13.46 4.64
CA PRO A 264 -5.65 -14.79 5.23
C PRO A 264 -4.30 -15.02 5.94
N ARG A 265 -4.26 -15.98 6.87
CA ARG A 265 -3.01 -16.43 7.50
C ARG A 265 -2.00 -16.90 6.45
N GLU A 266 -2.50 -17.66 5.48
CA GLU A 266 -1.73 -18.16 4.34
C GLU A 266 -2.53 -17.95 3.05
N GLY A 267 -1.82 -17.75 1.94
CA GLY A 267 -2.43 -17.54 0.64
C GLY A 267 -2.49 -16.07 0.21
N GLU A 268 -3.27 -15.82 -0.84
CA GLU A 268 -3.38 -14.51 -1.45
C GLU A 268 -4.42 -13.63 -0.74
N VAL A 269 -4.12 -12.36 -0.59
CA VAL A 269 -5.03 -11.33 -0.07
C VAL A 269 -6.24 -11.22 -1.00
N GLN A 270 -7.44 -11.27 -0.41
CA GLN A 270 -8.69 -10.98 -1.12
C GLN A 270 -9.01 -9.50 -1.00
N PHE A 271 -9.58 -8.90 -2.03
CA PHE A 271 -9.92 -7.48 -2.02
C PHE A 271 -11.26 -7.20 -2.68
N ASP A 272 -11.93 -6.18 -2.16
CA ASP A 272 -13.23 -5.72 -2.60
C ASP A 272 -13.24 -4.20 -2.68
N PHE A 273 -13.57 -3.67 -3.88
CA PHE A 273 -13.60 -2.23 -4.11
C PHE A 273 -14.88 -1.60 -3.56
N ARG A 274 -14.75 -0.55 -2.80
CA ARG A 274 -15.80 0.27 -2.18
C ARG A 274 -15.86 1.61 -2.89
N LYS A 275 -16.82 1.76 -3.79
CA LYS A 275 -17.04 3.01 -4.53
C LYS A 275 -17.63 4.07 -3.59
N LEU A 276 -17.07 5.28 -3.65
CA LEU A 276 -17.64 6.48 -3.02
C LEU A 276 -18.70 7.12 -3.95
N GLU A 277 -19.69 7.76 -3.34
CA GLU A 277 -20.76 8.48 -4.06
C GLU A 277 -20.39 9.95 -4.35
#